data_b961b6629a4c3242ecc82c80b40b25d7
#
_entry.id   b961b6629a4c3242ecc82c80b40b25d7
#
_cell.length_a   1.000
_cell.length_b   1.000
_cell.length_c   1.000
_cell.angle_alpha   90.00
_cell.angle_beta   90.00
_cell.angle_gamma   90.00
#
_symmetry.space_group_name_H-M   'P 1'
#
loop_
_entity.id
_entity.type
_entity.pdbx_description
1 polymer ?
#
loop_
_entity_poly.entity_id
_entity_poly.type
_entity_poly.pdbx_seq_one_letter_code
_entity_poly.pdbx_strand_id
1 'polypeptide(L)'
;MPGISRFGETEDHERVRVSIVGCGGAGCNMLHEIPPIPGFEPIALNDEPHPSMIGIGRRVFVTKEGLKGIAETEKRGRRELYTQVEKSIEREVEGSEIIFIVSGLGGYTGTWAASIVASVAKYCKALAVSLVSLPFTVEGIARRGVANEGLNLLKNRSDVVITFSNDELLKLAPNIPLLRAFEA
;
A
#
# COMPACT_ATOMS: atom_id res chain seq x y z
N MET A 1 -50.95 32.55 2.89
CA MET A 1 -49.50 32.44 2.96
C MET A 1 -49.09 30.99 2.80
N PRO A 2 -48.50 30.55 1.68
CA PRO A 2 -48.07 29.17 1.51
C PRO A 2 -46.73 28.96 2.21
N GLY A 3 -46.66 27.84 2.95
CA GLY A 3 -45.51 27.46 3.76
C GLY A 3 -44.29 27.17 2.94
N ILE A 4 -43.16 27.67 3.45
CA ILE A 4 -41.79 27.36 2.97
C ILE A 4 -41.52 25.92 3.34
N SER A 5 -41.44 25.04 2.34
CA SER A 5 -40.96 23.68 2.51
C SER A 5 -39.50 23.71 2.93
N ARG A 6 -39.19 23.06 4.05
CA ARG A 6 -37.83 22.82 4.52
C ARG A 6 -37.09 21.93 3.50
N PHE A 7 -36.21 22.54 2.72
CA PHE A 7 -35.10 21.81 2.10
C PHE A 7 -34.11 21.45 3.19
N GLY A 8 -33.82 20.19 3.36
CA GLY A 8 -32.72 19.77 4.26
C GLY A 8 -32.90 18.42 4.94
N GLU A 9 -33.45 17.42 4.26
CA GLU A 9 -33.10 16.06 4.56
C GLU A 9 -31.85 15.75 3.67
N THR A 10 -30.69 15.91 4.26
CA THR A 10 -29.45 15.33 3.69
C THR A 10 -29.66 13.84 3.70
N GLU A 11 -29.90 13.26 2.53
CA GLU A 11 -29.76 11.83 2.32
C GLU A 11 -28.41 11.45 2.93
N ASP A 12 -28.44 10.50 3.86
CA ASP A 12 -27.27 9.90 4.46
C ASP A 12 -26.59 9.09 3.34
N HIS A 13 -25.83 9.78 2.50
CA HIS A 13 -25.02 9.12 1.49
C HIS A 13 -24.05 8.24 2.26
N GLU A 14 -24.26 6.94 2.21
CA GLU A 14 -23.34 5.94 2.72
C GLU A 14 -21.92 6.33 2.23
N ARG A 15 -21.10 6.85 3.14
CA ARG A 15 -19.77 7.33 2.80
C ARG A 15 -18.91 6.13 2.46
N VAL A 16 -18.45 6.04 1.22
CA VAL A 16 -17.49 5.02 0.78
C VAL A 16 -16.29 5.02 1.73
N ARG A 17 -16.03 3.89 2.35
CA ARG A 17 -14.89 3.73 3.26
C ARG A 17 -13.64 3.39 2.47
N VAL A 18 -12.62 4.25 2.59
CA VAL A 18 -11.39 4.14 1.84
C VAL A 18 -10.21 3.97 2.80
N SER A 19 -9.44 2.89 2.62
CA SER A 19 -8.17 2.71 3.33
C SER A 19 -6.99 2.95 2.40
N ILE A 20 -5.92 3.55 2.95
CA ILE A 20 -4.64 3.70 2.25
C ILE A 20 -3.58 2.95 3.04
N VAL A 21 -3.00 1.90 2.45
CA VAL A 21 -2.01 1.04 3.09
C VAL A 21 -0.63 1.32 2.50
N GLY A 22 0.25 1.91 3.31
CA GLY A 22 1.66 2.12 2.95
C GLY A 22 2.50 0.92 3.34
N CYS A 23 3.09 0.25 2.37
CA CYS A 23 3.83 -0.99 2.53
C CYS A 23 5.35 -0.78 2.47
N GLY A 24 6.06 -1.19 3.53
CA GLY A 24 7.50 -1.03 3.67
C GLY A 24 7.91 0.43 3.91
N GLY A 25 9.21 0.68 4.09
CA GLY A 25 9.72 2.02 4.39
C GLY A 25 9.28 3.08 3.38
N ALA A 26 9.40 2.80 2.08
CA ALA A 26 9.00 3.74 1.02
C ALA A 26 7.49 4.04 1.05
N GLY A 27 6.63 3.01 1.21
CA GLY A 27 5.19 3.21 1.33
C GLY A 27 4.79 3.98 2.57
N CYS A 28 5.47 3.74 3.71
CA CYS A 28 5.26 4.50 4.94
C CYS A 28 5.70 5.97 4.79
N ASN A 29 6.81 6.25 4.07
CA ASN A 29 7.22 7.62 3.76
C ASN A 29 6.16 8.34 2.92
N MET A 30 5.67 7.70 1.86
CA MET A 30 4.61 8.29 1.02
C MET A 30 3.34 8.59 1.84
N LEU A 31 2.94 7.70 2.76
CA LEU A 31 1.80 7.96 3.65
C LEU A 31 2.04 9.15 4.58
N HIS A 32 3.27 9.33 5.06
CA HIS A 32 3.62 10.43 5.97
C HIS A 32 3.46 11.79 5.28
N GLU A 33 3.72 11.86 3.99
CA GLU A 33 3.60 13.08 3.18
C GLU A 33 2.14 13.40 2.76
N ILE A 34 1.23 12.43 2.87
CA ILE A 34 -0.19 12.66 2.53
C ILE A 34 -0.86 13.43 3.68
N PRO A 35 -1.39 14.64 3.42
CA PRO A 35 -2.14 15.36 4.44
C PRO A 35 -3.39 14.58 4.85
N PRO A 36 -3.91 14.79 6.09
CA PRO A 36 -5.15 14.15 6.51
C PRO A 36 -6.31 14.47 5.55
N ILE A 37 -6.87 13.43 4.95
CA ILE A 37 -8.02 13.55 4.04
C ILE A 37 -9.24 12.95 4.74
N PRO A 38 -10.32 13.71 4.94
CA PRO A 38 -11.54 13.19 5.57
C PRO A 38 -12.10 11.97 4.82
N GLY A 39 -12.37 10.90 5.55
CA GLY A 39 -12.89 9.64 4.97
C GLY A 39 -11.81 8.67 4.49
N PHE A 40 -10.52 9.03 4.58
CA PHE A 40 -9.40 8.14 4.28
C PHE A 40 -8.72 7.66 5.56
N GLU A 41 -8.50 6.36 5.66
CA GLU A 41 -7.85 5.74 6.82
C GLU A 41 -6.44 5.28 6.46
N PRO A 42 -5.38 5.99 6.91
CA PRO A 42 -4.00 5.59 6.66
C PRO A 42 -3.60 4.42 7.57
N ILE A 43 -2.99 3.40 6.96
CA ILE A 43 -2.48 2.20 7.62
C ILE A 43 -1.04 2.00 7.21
N ALA A 44 -0.11 2.04 8.16
CA ALA A 44 1.30 1.78 7.89
C ALA A 44 1.64 0.31 8.15
N LEU A 45 2.25 -0.36 7.17
CA LEU A 45 2.64 -1.75 7.26
C LEU A 45 4.14 -1.91 7.02
N ASN A 46 4.86 -2.44 8.02
CA ASN A 46 6.29 -2.70 7.91
C ASN A 46 6.72 -3.91 8.75
N ASP A 47 7.95 -4.40 8.56
CA ASP A 47 8.54 -5.49 9.35
C ASP A 47 9.22 -5.01 10.64
N GLU A 48 9.50 -3.72 10.74
CA GLU A 48 10.09 -3.08 11.91
C GLU A 48 9.55 -1.64 12.08
N PRO A 49 9.68 -1.05 13.29
CA PRO A 49 9.34 0.36 13.49
C PRO A 49 10.13 1.27 12.55
N HIS A 50 9.45 2.19 11.89
CA HIS A 50 10.03 3.15 10.95
C HIS A 50 9.64 4.58 11.35
N PRO A 51 10.54 5.59 11.23
CA PRO A 51 10.23 6.97 11.64
C PRO A 51 8.96 7.53 10.99
N SER A 52 8.72 7.25 9.71
CA SER A 52 7.52 7.71 8.99
C SER A 52 6.20 7.07 9.43
N MET A 53 6.24 6.08 10.33
CA MET A 53 5.03 5.54 10.96
C MET A 53 4.58 6.38 12.17
N ILE A 54 5.40 7.35 12.60
CA ILE A 54 5.06 8.26 13.70
C ILE A 54 3.87 9.12 13.26
N GLY A 55 2.84 9.19 14.11
CA GLY A 55 1.62 9.94 13.81
C GLY A 55 0.55 9.14 13.03
N ILE A 56 0.89 7.99 12.43
CA ILE A 56 -0.10 7.09 11.83
C ILE A 56 -0.69 6.21 12.94
N GLY A 57 -2.00 6.33 13.16
CA GLY A 57 -2.70 5.64 14.24
C GLY A 57 -2.78 4.12 14.04
N ARG A 58 -2.97 3.67 12.80
CA ARG A 58 -3.13 2.25 12.46
C ARG A 58 -1.83 1.71 11.89
N ARG A 59 -1.25 0.70 12.57
CA ARG A 59 0.06 0.14 12.22
C ARG A 59 0.01 -1.38 12.27
N VAL A 60 0.49 -2.02 11.21
CA VAL A 60 0.62 -3.47 11.10
C VAL A 60 2.09 -3.84 11.04
N PHE A 61 2.53 -4.69 11.95
CA PHE A 61 3.87 -5.24 11.90
C PHE A 61 3.80 -6.69 11.39
N VAL A 62 4.62 -6.98 10.38
CA VAL A 62 4.70 -8.29 9.75
C VAL A 62 6.11 -8.86 9.90
N THR A 63 6.23 -10.16 10.07
CA THR A 63 7.56 -10.78 10.12
C THR A 63 8.09 -11.07 8.72
N LYS A 64 9.41 -11.02 8.55
CA LYS A 64 10.07 -11.39 7.28
C LYS A 64 9.73 -12.84 6.88
N GLU A 65 9.60 -13.73 7.85
CA GLU A 65 9.19 -15.12 7.64
C GLU A 65 7.78 -15.20 7.09
N GLY A 66 6.84 -14.40 7.63
CA GLY A 66 5.48 -14.30 7.13
C GLY A 66 5.41 -13.79 5.69
N LEU A 67 6.28 -12.86 5.32
CA LEU A 67 6.38 -12.32 3.97
C LEU A 67 7.00 -13.31 2.95
N LYS A 68 7.93 -14.17 3.40
CA LYS A 68 8.58 -15.17 2.53
C LYS A 68 7.61 -16.16 1.88
N GLY A 69 6.47 -16.39 2.51
CA GLY A 69 5.45 -17.32 2.03
C GLY A 69 4.85 -16.99 0.66
N ILE A 70 4.96 -15.73 0.20
CA ILE A 70 4.37 -15.32 -1.08
C ILE A 70 5.16 -15.84 -2.28
N ALA A 71 6.50 -15.76 -2.20
CA ALA A 71 7.37 -16.30 -3.25
C ALA A 71 7.37 -17.84 -3.28
N GLU A 72 6.87 -18.48 -2.21
CA GLU A 72 6.95 -19.92 -1.98
C GLU A 72 5.59 -20.55 -1.61
N THR A 73 4.47 -19.92 -1.99
CA THR A 73 3.08 -20.27 -1.57
C THR A 73 2.66 -21.72 -1.82
N GLU A 74 3.40 -22.49 -2.59
CA GLU A 74 3.12 -23.91 -2.84
C GLU A 74 3.78 -24.85 -1.81
N LYS A 75 4.67 -24.35 -0.94
CA LYS A 75 5.36 -25.18 0.05
C LYS A 75 4.58 -25.21 1.37
N ARG A 76 3.97 -26.34 1.66
CA ARG A 76 3.05 -26.65 2.78
C ARG A 76 3.43 -26.14 4.20
N GLY A 77 4.68 -25.78 4.48
CA GLY A 77 5.13 -25.42 5.81
C GLY A 77 4.97 -23.94 6.21
N ARG A 78 4.62 -23.04 5.30
CA ARG A 78 4.55 -21.59 5.55
C ARG A 78 3.16 -20.98 5.44
N ARG A 79 2.16 -21.77 5.11
CA ARG A 79 0.78 -21.30 4.94
C ARG A 79 0.18 -20.72 6.23
N GLU A 80 0.58 -21.22 7.37
CA GLU A 80 0.05 -20.76 8.66
C GLU A 80 0.56 -19.36 9.03
N LEU A 81 1.86 -19.08 8.80
CA LEU A 81 2.42 -17.75 9.00
C LEU A 81 1.86 -16.73 8.01
N TYR A 82 1.67 -17.12 6.76
CA TYR A 82 1.01 -16.30 5.75
C TYR A 82 -0.42 -15.95 6.21
N THR A 83 -1.17 -16.93 6.69
CA THR A 83 -2.53 -16.72 7.19
C THR A 83 -2.58 -15.75 8.38
N GLN A 84 -1.59 -15.75 9.27
CA GLN A 84 -1.52 -14.79 10.38
C GLN A 84 -1.30 -13.36 9.88
N VAL A 85 -0.41 -13.17 8.90
CA VAL A 85 -0.17 -11.86 8.28
C VAL A 85 -1.43 -11.37 7.58
N GLU A 86 -2.09 -12.22 6.79
CA GLU A 86 -3.34 -11.88 6.12
C GLU A 86 -4.42 -11.44 7.11
N LYS A 87 -4.64 -12.20 8.19
CA LYS A 87 -5.62 -11.86 9.23
C LYS A 87 -5.32 -10.53 9.92
N SER A 88 -4.05 -10.22 10.13
CA SER A 88 -3.66 -8.95 10.73
C SER A 88 -4.00 -7.77 9.82
N ILE A 89 -3.76 -7.92 8.51
CA ILE A 89 -4.11 -6.91 7.51
C ILE A 89 -5.63 -6.81 7.36
N GLU A 90 -6.33 -7.96 7.27
CA GLU A 90 -7.78 -8.04 7.13
C GLU A 90 -8.51 -7.24 8.20
N ARG A 91 -8.11 -7.38 9.47
CA ARG A 91 -8.69 -6.61 10.60
C ARG A 91 -8.55 -5.10 10.41
N GLU A 92 -7.43 -4.66 9.85
CA GLU A 92 -7.18 -3.24 9.67
C GLU A 92 -7.95 -2.65 8.48
N VAL A 93 -8.24 -3.44 7.46
CA VAL A 93 -8.97 -2.99 6.26
C VAL A 93 -10.44 -3.40 6.27
N GLU A 94 -10.92 -4.00 7.36
CA GLU A 94 -12.30 -4.46 7.49
C GLU A 94 -13.31 -3.35 7.20
N GLY A 95 -14.28 -3.66 6.34
CA GLY A 95 -15.32 -2.71 5.92
C GLY A 95 -14.87 -1.67 4.90
N SER A 96 -13.62 -1.70 4.43
CA SER A 96 -13.18 -0.83 3.34
C SER A 96 -13.76 -1.30 2.00
N GLU A 97 -14.29 -0.37 1.21
CA GLU A 97 -14.78 -0.62 -0.14
C GLU A 97 -13.68 -0.40 -1.19
N ILE A 98 -12.74 0.51 -0.88
CA ILE A 98 -11.58 0.79 -1.72
C ILE A 98 -10.33 0.72 -0.84
N ILE A 99 -9.31 0.03 -1.33
CA ILE A 99 -8.01 -0.06 -0.67
C ILE A 99 -6.93 0.40 -1.64
N PHE A 100 -6.36 1.57 -1.35
CA PHE A 100 -5.14 2.03 -2.01
C PHE A 100 -3.93 1.38 -1.37
N ILE A 101 -3.05 0.82 -2.20
CA ILE A 101 -1.83 0.13 -1.79
C ILE A 101 -0.64 0.93 -2.30
N VAL A 102 0.11 1.55 -1.41
CA VAL A 102 1.23 2.43 -1.76
C VAL A 102 2.54 1.76 -1.39
N SER A 103 3.45 1.60 -2.33
CA SER A 103 4.72 0.91 -2.08
C SER A 103 5.83 1.28 -3.05
N GLY A 104 7.08 1.25 -2.57
CA GLY A 104 8.27 1.17 -3.42
C GLY A 104 8.65 -0.28 -3.65
N LEU A 105 8.62 -0.73 -4.91
CA LEU A 105 9.02 -2.09 -5.27
C LEU A 105 10.54 -2.24 -5.34
N GLY A 106 11.03 -3.48 -5.16
CA GLY A 106 12.45 -3.81 -5.16
C GLY A 106 13.05 -3.95 -3.77
N GLY A 107 12.42 -3.37 -2.73
CA GLY A 107 12.69 -3.70 -1.34
C GLY A 107 11.91 -4.96 -0.93
N TYR A 108 12.44 -5.72 0.04
CA TYR A 108 11.82 -6.98 0.46
C TYR A 108 10.41 -6.74 1.02
N THR A 109 10.32 -5.96 2.09
CA THR A 109 9.07 -5.76 2.83
C THR A 109 8.00 -5.10 1.97
N GLY A 110 8.31 -3.98 1.32
CA GLY A 110 7.35 -3.25 0.48
C GLY A 110 6.77 -4.10 -0.64
N THR A 111 7.63 -4.84 -1.36
CA THR A 111 7.22 -5.65 -2.50
C THR A 111 6.26 -6.78 -2.11
N TRP A 112 6.62 -7.54 -1.07
CA TRP A 112 5.82 -8.71 -0.67
C TRP A 112 4.59 -8.31 0.12
N ALA A 113 4.69 -7.32 1.02
CA ALA A 113 3.56 -6.81 1.77
C ALA A 113 2.47 -6.24 0.86
N ALA A 114 2.83 -5.44 -0.14
CA ALA A 114 1.87 -4.90 -1.11
C ALA A 114 1.07 -6.02 -1.80
N SER A 115 1.75 -7.11 -2.18
CA SER A 115 1.10 -8.26 -2.81
C SER A 115 0.12 -9.00 -1.88
N ILE A 116 0.41 -9.03 -0.56
CA ILE A 116 -0.50 -9.61 0.43
C ILE A 116 -1.72 -8.71 0.61
N VAL A 117 -1.51 -7.40 0.76
CA VAL A 117 -2.61 -6.44 0.91
C VAL A 117 -3.56 -6.53 -0.29
N ALA A 118 -3.04 -6.65 -1.51
CA ALA A 118 -3.85 -6.84 -2.71
C ALA A 118 -4.68 -8.14 -2.66
N SER A 119 -4.08 -9.23 -2.15
CA SER A 119 -4.81 -10.50 -1.96
C SER A 119 -5.92 -10.39 -0.92
N VAL A 120 -5.66 -9.69 0.19
CA VAL A 120 -6.63 -9.44 1.26
C VAL A 120 -7.77 -8.54 0.75
N ALA A 121 -7.44 -7.47 0.01
CA ALA A 121 -8.45 -6.60 -0.60
C ALA A 121 -9.43 -7.39 -1.47
N LYS A 122 -8.90 -8.26 -2.34
CA LYS A 122 -9.72 -9.15 -3.18
C LYS A 122 -10.57 -10.11 -2.36
N TYR A 123 -10.03 -10.67 -1.28
CA TYR A 123 -10.77 -11.54 -0.35
C TYR A 123 -11.93 -10.79 0.31
N CYS A 124 -11.68 -9.57 0.78
CA CYS A 124 -12.68 -8.68 1.38
C CYS A 124 -13.67 -8.08 0.35
N LYS A 125 -13.51 -8.37 -0.93
CA LYS A 125 -14.30 -7.80 -2.04
C LYS A 125 -14.19 -6.26 -2.14
N ALA A 126 -13.10 -5.69 -1.65
CA ALA A 126 -12.76 -4.30 -1.83
C ALA A 126 -12.05 -4.08 -3.17
N LEU A 127 -12.24 -2.89 -3.76
CA LEU A 127 -11.49 -2.49 -4.95
C LEU A 127 -10.03 -2.23 -4.58
N ALA A 128 -9.10 -3.00 -5.16
CA ALA A 128 -7.67 -2.89 -4.92
C ALA A 128 -7.00 -1.99 -5.96
N VAL A 129 -6.47 -0.84 -5.52
CA VAL A 129 -5.74 0.11 -6.38
C VAL A 129 -4.29 0.20 -5.90
N SER A 130 -3.35 -0.35 -6.66
CA SER A 130 -1.92 -0.32 -6.33
C SER A 130 -1.21 0.85 -7.00
N LEU A 131 -0.58 1.69 -6.19
CA LEU A 131 0.25 2.83 -6.59
C LEU A 131 1.69 2.49 -6.20
N VAL A 132 2.54 2.17 -7.19
CA VAL A 132 3.86 1.62 -6.88
C VAL A 132 4.97 2.32 -7.65
N SER A 133 6.09 2.60 -6.97
CA SER A 133 7.29 3.08 -7.61
C SER A 133 8.25 1.94 -7.94
N LEU A 134 8.91 2.05 -9.09
CA LEU A 134 9.96 1.14 -9.53
C LEU A 134 11.34 1.71 -9.17
N PRO A 135 12.30 0.86 -8.77
CA PRO A 135 13.62 1.31 -8.35
C PRO A 135 14.36 2.02 -9.47
N PHE A 136 15.27 2.92 -9.09
CA PHE A 136 16.22 3.52 -10.03
C PHE A 136 17.05 2.45 -10.74
N THR A 137 17.44 2.73 -11.98
CA THR A 137 18.33 1.83 -12.74
C THR A 137 19.66 1.60 -12.00
N VAL A 138 20.18 2.63 -11.34
CA VAL A 138 21.43 2.58 -10.56
C VAL A 138 21.36 1.65 -9.32
N GLU A 139 20.17 1.31 -8.82
CA GLU A 139 20.00 0.40 -7.68
C GLU A 139 20.32 -1.08 -8.01
N GLY A 140 20.51 -1.38 -9.29
CA GLY A 140 21.03 -2.65 -9.76
C GLY A 140 19.98 -3.68 -10.17
N ILE A 141 20.48 -4.73 -10.85
CA ILE A 141 19.66 -5.77 -11.48
C ILE A 141 18.86 -6.58 -10.46
N ALA A 142 19.49 -6.90 -9.32
CA ALA A 142 18.85 -7.71 -8.28
C ALA A 142 17.58 -7.03 -7.75
N ARG A 143 17.66 -5.72 -7.44
CA ARG A 143 16.52 -4.95 -6.93
C ARG A 143 15.42 -4.81 -7.96
N ARG A 144 15.80 -4.62 -9.21
CA ARG A 144 14.86 -4.60 -10.35
C ARG A 144 14.18 -5.96 -10.56
N GLY A 145 14.89 -7.08 -10.37
CA GLY A 145 14.34 -8.43 -10.41
C GLY A 145 13.21 -8.59 -9.39
N VAL A 146 13.45 -8.25 -8.13
CA VAL A 146 12.45 -8.29 -7.06
C VAL A 146 11.25 -7.37 -7.38
N ALA A 147 11.50 -6.17 -7.90
CA ALA A 147 10.44 -5.25 -8.30
C ALA A 147 9.53 -5.83 -9.39
N ASN A 148 10.12 -6.47 -10.41
CA ASN A 148 9.37 -7.10 -11.50
C ASN A 148 8.52 -8.28 -11.01
N GLU A 149 9.05 -9.11 -10.10
CA GLU A 149 8.27 -10.20 -9.48
C GLU A 149 7.07 -9.64 -8.72
N GLY A 150 7.28 -8.63 -7.87
CA GLY A 150 6.20 -7.96 -7.12
C GLY A 150 5.17 -7.31 -8.03
N LEU A 151 5.61 -6.64 -9.10
CA LEU A 151 4.72 -6.01 -10.07
C LEU A 151 3.82 -7.05 -10.78
N ASN A 152 4.39 -8.20 -11.15
CA ASN A 152 3.61 -9.28 -11.76
C ASN A 152 2.55 -9.84 -10.80
N LEU A 153 2.88 -9.97 -9.51
CA LEU A 153 1.91 -10.39 -8.51
C LEU A 153 0.79 -9.36 -8.33
N LEU A 154 1.14 -8.07 -8.27
CA LEU A 154 0.14 -7.00 -8.14
C LEU A 154 -0.79 -6.93 -9.34
N LYS A 155 -0.29 -7.07 -10.58
CA LYS A 155 -1.10 -7.12 -11.80
C LYS A 155 -2.15 -8.24 -11.78
N ASN A 156 -1.87 -9.35 -11.08
CA ASN A 156 -2.79 -10.48 -10.96
C ASN A 156 -3.77 -10.37 -9.77
N ARG A 157 -3.51 -9.46 -8.83
CA ARG A 157 -4.24 -9.37 -7.57
C ARG A 157 -4.96 -8.06 -7.35
N SER A 158 -4.52 -6.98 -7.99
CA SER A 158 -5.15 -5.67 -7.93
C SER A 158 -6.07 -5.46 -9.12
N ASP A 159 -7.12 -4.66 -8.94
CA ASP A 159 -8.02 -4.26 -10.02
C ASP A 159 -7.37 -3.18 -10.90
N VAL A 160 -6.56 -2.31 -10.28
CA VAL A 160 -5.80 -1.26 -10.96
C VAL A 160 -4.37 -1.26 -10.43
N VAL A 161 -3.39 -1.15 -11.33
CA VAL A 161 -1.97 -0.97 -10.96
C VAL A 161 -1.43 0.25 -11.71
N ILE A 162 -1.00 1.26 -10.97
CA ILE A 162 -0.34 2.46 -11.48
C ILE A 162 1.13 2.39 -11.07
N THR A 163 2.02 2.51 -12.03
CA THR A 163 3.47 2.41 -11.81
C THR A 163 4.15 3.75 -12.12
N PHE A 164 5.07 4.14 -11.25
CA PHE A 164 5.96 5.28 -11.46
C PHE A 164 7.40 4.78 -11.52
N SER A 165 8.18 5.25 -12.49
CA SER A 165 9.60 4.95 -12.52
C SER A 165 10.36 6.03 -11.76
N ASN A 166 11.18 5.64 -10.78
CA ASN A 166 12.05 6.60 -10.09
C ASN A 166 13.04 7.28 -11.04
N ASP A 167 13.43 6.64 -12.14
CA ASP A 167 14.27 7.25 -13.17
C ASP A 167 13.60 8.46 -13.85
N GLU A 168 12.26 8.50 -13.91
CA GLU A 168 11.52 9.63 -14.46
C GLU A 168 11.56 10.85 -13.55
N LEU A 169 11.64 10.65 -12.24
CA LEU A 169 11.81 11.74 -11.27
C LEU A 169 13.11 12.51 -11.51
N LEU A 170 14.18 11.81 -11.91
CA LEU A 170 15.45 12.47 -12.24
C LEU A 170 15.35 13.37 -13.47
N LYS A 171 14.43 13.07 -14.38
CA LYS A 171 14.18 13.93 -15.56
C LYS A 171 13.42 15.20 -15.18
N LEU A 172 12.52 15.09 -14.22
CA LEU A 172 11.72 16.23 -13.72
C LEU A 172 12.53 17.16 -12.81
N ALA A 173 13.51 16.61 -12.12
CA ALA A 173 14.32 17.35 -11.15
C ALA A 173 15.82 16.99 -11.26
N PRO A 174 16.50 17.33 -12.36
CA PRO A 174 17.86 16.87 -12.68
C PRO A 174 18.93 17.36 -11.70
N ASN A 175 18.64 18.35 -10.86
CA ASN A 175 19.57 18.94 -9.89
C ASN A 175 19.31 18.53 -8.46
N ILE A 176 18.38 17.63 -8.19
CA ILE A 176 18.13 17.14 -6.83
C ILE A 176 19.11 16.00 -6.53
N PRO A 177 19.90 16.09 -5.43
CA PRO A 177 20.69 14.95 -4.97
C PRO A 177 19.82 13.71 -4.77
N LEU A 178 20.30 12.54 -5.18
CA LEU A 178 19.56 11.27 -5.08
C LEU A 178 18.97 11.01 -3.68
N LEU A 179 19.68 11.41 -2.63
CA LEU A 179 19.18 11.32 -1.26
C LEU A 179 17.89 12.14 -1.03
N ARG A 180 17.79 13.32 -1.64
CA ARG A 180 16.60 14.16 -1.55
C ARG A 180 15.48 13.76 -2.50
N ALA A 181 15.79 13.00 -3.55
CA ALA A 181 14.78 12.45 -4.45
C ALA A 181 13.91 11.37 -3.78
N PHE A 182 14.36 10.82 -2.65
CA PHE A 182 13.57 9.90 -1.81
C PHE A 182 12.77 10.61 -0.71
N GLU A 183 13.02 11.92 -0.49
CA GLU A 183 12.33 12.76 0.48
C GLU A 183 11.26 13.68 -0.17
N ALA A 184 11.23 13.73 -1.50
CA ALA A 184 10.32 14.55 -2.30
C ALA A 184 9.16 13.72 -2.85
#